data_d0f19bb13dd55ac1b34ba35c53ec8dab
#
_entry.id   d0f19bb13dd55ac1b34ba35c53ec8dab
#
_cell.length_a   1.000
_cell.length_b   1.000
_cell.length_c   1.000
_cell.angle_alpha   90.00
_cell.angle_beta   90.00
_cell.angle_gamma   90.00
#
_symmetry.space_group_name_H-M   'P 1'
#
loop_
_entity.id
_entity.type
_entity.pdbx_description
1 polymer ?
#
loop_
_entity_poly.entity_id
_entity_poly.type
_entity_poly.pdbx_seq_one_letter_code
_entity_poly.pdbx_strand_id
1 'polypeptide(L)'
;MNPTLIYCYDAYCGWCYGFSEVMKKINSVYKNKLEIEVLSGGMILPDEPVHIGATAGYINNAYKNVEELTGIKFGEDYLWHVKHPDQSDWYPNSEKPAIALCIFKEYFPDQQVSFAADLQYALHYEGRDLTDDEAYRHLLEKYNLPAEEFYEKLQDDEYKDAAHYEFALCKQLQVTGFPAVLMQLSETKFYLLARGYTDFETLSERIKNVLKENPEL
;
A
#
# COMPACT_ATOMS: atom_id res chain seq x y z
N MET A 1 2.85 -25.89 1.21
CA MET A 1 2.50 -24.46 0.88
C MET A 1 3.78 -23.67 1.03
N ASN A 2 4.16 -22.88 0.04
CA ASN A 2 5.32 -21.98 0.21
C ASN A 2 4.96 -20.92 1.26
N PRO A 3 5.92 -20.51 2.12
CA PRO A 3 5.67 -19.41 3.03
C PRO A 3 5.34 -18.13 2.26
N THR A 4 4.29 -17.42 2.69
CA THR A 4 3.85 -16.17 2.07
C THR A 4 4.13 -15.00 2.98
N LEU A 5 4.80 -13.98 2.48
CA LEU A 5 4.97 -12.70 3.16
C LEU A 5 3.79 -11.78 2.79
N ILE A 6 2.96 -11.46 3.76
CA ILE A 6 1.78 -10.60 3.57
C ILE A 6 2.14 -9.19 4.01
N TYR A 7 2.10 -8.24 3.07
CA TYR A 7 2.28 -6.82 3.32
C TYR A 7 0.92 -6.11 3.30
N CYS A 8 0.45 -5.73 4.47
CA CYS A 8 -0.76 -4.92 4.62
C CYS A 8 -0.39 -3.44 4.58
N TYR A 9 -0.94 -2.71 3.62
CA TYR A 9 -0.65 -1.30 3.41
C TYR A 9 -1.94 -0.52 3.09
N ASP A 10 -1.81 0.78 3.01
CA ASP A 10 -2.84 1.63 2.42
C ASP A 10 -2.18 2.73 1.59
N ALA A 11 -2.78 3.06 0.43
CA ALA A 11 -2.22 4.05 -0.48
C ALA A 11 -2.12 5.44 0.15
N TYR A 12 -3.05 5.80 1.05
CA TYR A 12 -3.06 7.08 1.76
C TYR A 12 -2.24 7.09 3.05
N CYS A 13 -1.63 5.97 3.42
CA CYS A 13 -0.81 5.88 4.62
C CYS A 13 0.60 6.45 4.40
N GLY A 14 0.92 7.61 4.95
CA GLY A 14 2.26 8.22 4.82
C GLY A 14 3.39 7.35 5.40
N TRP A 15 3.14 6.57 6.46
CA TRP A 15 4.11 5.61 6.98
C TRP A 15 4.33 4.42 6.04
N CYS A 16 3.31 4.00 5.29
CA CYS A 16 3.44 2.99 4.25
C CYS A 16 4.28 3.53 3.08
N TYR A 17 4.07 4.80 2.71
CA TYR A 17 4.92 5.48 1.73
C TYR A 17 6.39 5.48 2.17
N GLY A 18 6.67 5.85 3.43
CA GLY A 18 8.01 5.75 4.02
C GLY A 18 8.58 4.34 4.06
N PHE A 19 7.73 3.32 4.12
CA PHE A 19 8.12 1.91 4.17
C PHE A 19 8.29 1.27 2.78
N SER A 20 7.87 1.94 1.71
CA SER A 20 7.87 1.40 0.35
C SER A 20 9.25 0.93 -0.11
N GLU A 21 10.32 1.68 0.17
CA GLU A 21 11.69 1.32 -0.19
C GLU A 21 12.20 0.09 0.58
N VAL A 22 11.78 -0.08 1.83
CA VAL A 22 12.07 -1.29 2.61
C VAL A 22 11.40 -2.49 1.94
N MET A 23 10.13 -2.38 1.57
CA MET A 23 9.40 -3.48 0.92
C MET A 23 9.94 -3.81 -0.48
N LYS A 24 10.36 -2.83 -1.26
CA LYS A 24 11.06 -3.07 -2.54
C LYS A 24 12.35 -3.89 -2.34
N LYS A 25 13.16 -3.56 -1.32
CA LYS A 25 14.38 -4.32 -0.98
C LYS A 25 14.04 -5.73 -0.52
N ILE A 26 13.04 -5.89 0.35
CA ILE A 26 12.56 -7.21 0.80
C ILE A 26 12.10 -8.04 -0.40
N ASN A 27 11.26 -7.49 -1.27
CA ASN A 27 10.81 -8.18 -2.48
C ASN A 27 12.01 -8.62 -3.35
N SER A 28 12.97 -7.73 -3.59
CA SER A 28 14.16 -8.05 -4.38
C SER A 28 14.97 -9.22 -3.83
N VAL A 29 15.10 -9.31 -2.49
CA VAL A 29 15.91 -10.36 -1.82
C VAL A 29 15.15 -11.68 -1.69
N TYR A 30 13.84 -11.63 -1.48
CA TYR A 30 13.06 -12.80 -1.08
C TYR A 30 12.09 -13.34 -2.13
N LYS A 31 11.78 -12.64 -3.23
CA LYS A 31 10.82 -13.06 -4.27
C LYS A 31 11.04 -14.45 -4.87
N ASN A 32 12.27 -14.97 -4.82
CA ASN A 32 12.59 -16.32 -5.28
C ASN A 32 12.53 -17.39 -4.17
N LYS A 33 12.19 -16.98 -2.94
CA LYS A 33 12.15 -17.87 -1.75
C LYS A 33 10.80 -17.84 -1.06
N LEU A 34 10.07 -16.76 -1.18
CA LEU A 34 8.77 -16.51 -0.56
C LEU A 34 7.81 -16.00 -1.61
N GLU A 35 6.56 -16.37 -1.49
CA GLU A 35 5.48 -15.63 -2.13
C GLU A 35 5.29 -14.31 -1.39
N ILE A 36 5.02 -13.23 -2.10
CA ILE A 36 4.76 -11.92 -1.48
C ILE A 36 3.40 -11.44 -1.95
N GLU A 37 2.52 -11.25 -0.99
CA GLU A 37 1.15 -10.76 -1.21
C GLU A 37 1.01 -9.37 -0.59
N VAL A 38 0.50 -8.42 -1.36
CA VAL A 38 0.17 -7.08 -0.88
C VAL A 38 -1.34 -7.00 -0.68
N LEU A 39 -1.78 -6.63 0.50
CA LEU A 39 -3.19 -6.41 0.83
C LEU A 39 -3.44 -4.94 1.11
N SER A 40 -4.45 -4.41 0.46
CA SER A 40 -4.97 -3.07 0.77
C SER A 40 -5.75 -3.08 2.07
N GLY A 41 -5.54 -2.07 2.90
CA GLY A 41 -6.10 -2.04 4.26
C GLY A 41 -7.41 -1.31 4.43
N GLY A 42 -7.77 -0.44 3.48
CA GLY A 42 -9.01 0.35 3.57
C GLY A 42 -8.98 1.35 4.73
N MET A 43 -7.89 2.11 4.89
CA MET A 43 -7.72 3.03 6.01
C MET A 43 -8.73 4.19 5.98
N ILE A 44 -9.07 4.67 4.79
CA ILE A 44 -10.01 5.78 4.58
C ILE A 44 -11.18 5.27 3.74
N LEU A 45 -12.25 4.85 4.40
CA LEU A 45 -13.50 4.37 3.80
C LEU A 45 -14.69 5.03 4.51
N PRO A 46 -14.89 6.35 4.36
CA PRO A 46 -16.02 7.03 4.96
C PRO A 46 -17.33 6.71 4.22
N ASP A 47 -18.44 6.62 4.94
CA ASP A 47 -19.78 6.44 4.34
C ASP A 47 -20.17 7.61 3.43
N GLU A 48 -19.73 8.83 3.77
CA GLU A 48 -19.89 10.05 2.97
C GLU A 48 -18.51 10.67 2.71
N PRO A 49 -18.27 11.31 1.55
CA PRO A 49 -16.99 11.92 1.22
C PRO A 49 -16.52 12.91 2.30
N VAL A 50 -15.32 12.69 2.85
CA VAL A 50 -14.71 13.55 3.87
C VAL A 50 -13.57 14.34 3.25
N HIS A 51 -13.66 15.66 3.32
CA HIS A 51 -12.65 16.56 2.77
C HIS A 51 -11.30 16.40 3.47
N ILE A 52 -10.18 16.53 2.73
CA ILE A 52 -8.80 16.41 3.25
C ILE A 52 -8.54 17.31 4.46
N GLY A 53 -9.23 18.43 4.59
CA GLY A 53 -9.15 19.33 5.73
C GLY A 53 -9.34 18.64 7.09
N ALA A 54 -10.11 17.56 7.15
CA ALA A 54 -10.31 16.80 8.37
C ALA A 54 -9.02 16.12 8.89
N THR A 55 -8.09 15.78 8.00
CA THR A 55 -6.83 15.09 8.33
C THR A 55 -5.58 15.93 8.08
N ALA A 56 -5.70 17.04 7.38
CA ALA A 56 -4.59 17.91 6.98
C ALA A 56 -3.71 18.36 8.16
N GLY A 57 -4.31 18.71 9.29
CA GLY A 57 -3.58 19.10 10.50
C GLY A 57 -2.73 17.97 11.07
N TYR A 58 -3.23 16.75 11.08
CA TYR A 58 -2.46 15.56 11.48
C TYR A 58 -1.32 15.30 10.51
N ILE A 59 -1.58 15.29 9.20
CA ILE A 59 -0.57 15.02 8.17
C ILE A 59 0.53 16.07 8.23
N ASN A 60 0.18 17.36 8.36
CA ASN A 60 1.17 18.46 8.44
C ASN A 60 2.11 18.35 9.65
N ASN A 61 1.67 17.73 10.72
CA ASN A 61 2.50 17.47 11.90
C ASN A 61 3.34 16.18 11.76
N ALA A 62 2.83 15.18 11.03
CA ALA A 62 3.42 13.85 10.96
C ALA A 62 4.43 13.66 9.83
N TYR A 63 4.24 14.32 8.66
CA TYR A 63 5.03 14.04 7.46
C TYR A 63 6.53 14.23 7.65
N LYS A 64 6.95 15.24 8.45
CA LYS A 64 8.38 15.50 8.73
C LYS A 64 9.04 14.35 9.48
N ASN A 65 8.32 13.76 10.44
CA ASN A 65 8.82 12.59 11.18
C ASN A 65 9.00 11.39 10.25
N VAL A 66 8.08 11.21 9.29
CA VAL A 66 8.23 10.17 8.27
C VAL A 66 9.47 10.43 7.42
N GLU A 67 9.66 11.65 6.92
CA GLU A 67 10.85 12.02 6.14
C GLU A 67 12.16 11.80 6.92
N GLU A 68 12.21 12.23 8.18
CA GLU A 68 13.40 12.11 9.03
C GLU A 68 13.77 10.64 9.30
N LEU A 69 12.78 9.80 9.57
CA LEU A 69 13.02 8.39 9.91
C LEU A 69 13.26 7.49 8.69
N THR A 70 12.67 7.81 7.57
CA THR A 70 12.68 6.92 6.40
C THR A 70 13.55 7.41 5.26
N GLY A 71 13.87 8.71 5.24
CA GLY A 71 14.65 9.36 4.18
C GLY A 71 13.87 9.67 2.90
N ILE A 72 12.58 9.31 2.81
CA ILE A 72 11.73 9.71 1.67
C ILE A 72 11.42 11.20 1.72
N LYS A 73 10.83 11.71 0.64
CA LYS A 73 10.33 13.09 0.58
C LYS A 73 8.89 13.13 0.11
N PHE A 74 8.09 13.93 0.79
CA PHE A 74 6.77 14.31 0.28
C PHE A 74 6.92 15.45 -0.74
N GLY A 75 6.17 15.38 -1.83
CA GLY A 75 6.21 16.38 -2.89
C GLY A 75 5.48 17.66 -2.50
N GLU A 76 5.90 18.77 -3.14
CA GLU A 76 5.31 20.09 -2.86
C GLU A 76 3.84 20.15 -3.27
N ASP A 77 3.46 19.49 -4.38
CA ASP A 77 2.08 19.45 -4.87
C ASP A 77 1.16 18.73 -3.87
N TYR A 78 1.56 17.56 -3.34
CA TYR A 78 0.83 16.90 -2.26
C TYR A 78 0.74 17.78 -1.01
N LEU A 79 1.88 18.33 -0.58
CA LEU A 79 1.94 19.18 0.62
C LEU A 79 1.18 20.48 0.48
N TRP A 80 0.94 20.96 -0.76
CA TRP A 80 0.10 22.12 -0.99
C TRP A 80 -1.34 21.85 -0.52
N HIS A 81 -1.94 20.71 -0.90
CA HIS A 81 -3.28 20.31 -0.45
C HIS A 81 -3.38 20.15 1.07
N VAL A 82 -2.31 19.67 1.71
CA VAL A 82 -2.23 19.54 3.17
C VAL A 82 -2.12 20.90 3.88
N LYS A 83 -1.34 21.82 3.32
CA LYS A 83 -1.07 23.15 3.92
C LYS A 83 -2.16 24.18 3.61
N HIS A 84 -2.87 23.99 2.52
CA HIS A 84 -3.95 24.86 2.05
C HIS A 84 -5.27 24.10 1.88
N PRO A 85 -5.75 23.39 2.92
CA PRO A 85 -6.92 22.53 2.79
C PRO A 85 -8.17 23.29 2.34
N ASP A 86 -8.35 24.53 2.75
CA ASP A 86 -9.51 25.34 2.35
C ASP A 86 -9.56 25.67 0.84
N GLN A 87 -8.45 25.46 0.13
CA GLN A 87 -8.32 25.65 -1.32
C GLN A 87 -8.23 24.32 -2.08
N SER A 88 -8.17 23.21 -1.36
CA SER A 88 -8.12 21.87 -1.93
C SER A 88 -9.53 21.37 -2.25
N ASP A 89 -9.65 20.60 -3.30
CA ASP A 89 -10.88 19.88 -3.69
C ASP A 89 -10.79 18.37 -3.42
N TRP A 90 -9.83 17.92 -2.61
CA TRP A 90 -9.59 16.51 -2.37
C TRP A 90 -10.50 15.91 -1.30
N TYR A 91 -11.05 14.73 -1.64
CA TYR A 91 -11.84 13.88 -0.76
C TYR A 91 -11.23 12.46 -0.73
N PRO A 92 -10.17 12.22 0.08
CA PRO A 92 -9.44 10.97 0.09
C PRO A 92 -10.33 9.75 0.34
N ASN A 93 -10.09 8.68 -0.46
CA ASN A 93 -10.79 7.41 -0.31
C ASN A 93 -9.86 6.27 -0.75
N SER A 94 -9.69 5.25 0.12
CA SER A 94 -8.79 4.11 -0.13
C SER A 94 -9.36 3.08 -1.11
N GLU A 95 -10.63 3.15 -1.49
CA GLU A 95 -11.29 2.14 -2.32
C GLU A 95 -10.70 2.09 -3.73
N LYS A 96 -10.68 3.21 -4.47
CA LYS A 96 -10.20 3.22 -5.86
C LYS A 96 -8.75 2.76 -6.02
N PRO A 97 -7.75 3.22 -5.24
CA PRO A 97 -6.39 2.69 -5.35
C PRO A 97 -6.27 1.21 -4.96
N ALA A 98 -7.15 0.70 -4.08
CA ALA A 98 -7.21 -0.73 -3.79
C ALA A 98 -7.76 -1.53 -4.98
N ILE A 99 -8.82 -1.05 -5.63
CA ILE A 99 -9.34 -1.63 -6.88
C ILE A 99 -8.24 -1.66 -7.95
N ALA A 100 -7.52 -0.53 -8.13
CA ALA A 100 -6.41 -0.44 -9.09
C ALA A 100 -5.32 -1.49 -8.82
N LEU A 101 -4.98 -1.75 -7.55
CA LEU A 101 -4.03 -2.80 -7.18
C LEU A 101 -4.58 -4.20 -7.48
N CYS A 102 -5.85 -4.47 -7.20
CA CYS A 102 -6.49 -5.76 -7.53
C CYS A 102 -6.45 -6.03 -9.05
N ILE A 103 -6.79 -5.04 -9.88
CA ILE A 103 -6.66 -5.13 -11.33
C ILE A 103 -5.21 -5.41 -11.74
N PHE A 104 -4.25 -4.66 -11.18
CA PHE A 104 -2.84 -4.81 -11.52
C PHE A 104 -2.30 -6.21 -11.24
N LYS A 105 -2.73 -6.83 -10.14
CA LYS A 105 -2.32 -8.20 -9.74
C LYS A 105 -2.68 -9.26 -10.77
N GLU A 106 -3.73 -9.09 -11.56
CA GLU A 106 -4.08 -10.02 -12.63
C GLU A 106 -3.04 -10.04 -13.75
N TYR A 107 -2.47 -8.88 -14.08
CA TYR A 107 -1.48 -8.76 -15.14
C TYR A 107 -0.06 -9.06 -14.66
N PHE A 108 0.27 -8.62 -13.44
CA PHE A 108 1.63 -8.64 -12.90
C PHE A 108 1.67 -9.04 -11.42
N PRO A 109 1.30 -10.29 -11.07
CA PRO A 109 1.23 -10.74 -9.66
C PRO A 109 2.57 -10.59 -8.93
N ASP A 110 3.71 -10.75 -9.64
CA ASP A 110 5.04 -10.63 -9.05
C ASP A 110 5.51 -9.18 -8.86
N GLN A 111 4.77 -8.20 -9.36
CA GLN A 111 5.13 -6.78 -9.30
C GLN A 111 4.24 -5.94 -8.38
N GLN A 112 3.34 -6.57 -7.63
CA GLN A 112 2.38 -5.88 -6.76
C GLN A 112 3.03 -4.95 -5.73
N VAL A 113 4.20 -5.29 -5.17
CA VAL A 113 4.97 -4.40 -4.28
C VAL A 113 5.42 -3.13 -4.99
N SER A 114 5.87 -3.26 -6.24
CA SER A 114 6.31 -2.11 -7.05
C SER A 114 5.14 -1.20 -7.38
N PHE A 115 4.01 -1.77 -7.78
CA PHE A 115 2.82 -0.98 -8.12
C PHE A 115 2.21 -0.28 -6.89
N ALA A 116 2.15 -0.96 -5.73
CA ALA A 116 1.73 -0.35 -4.48
C ALA A 116 2.60 0.86 -4.11
N ALA A 117 3.92 0.74 -4.28
CA ALA A 117 4.86 1.85 -4.06
C ALA A 117 4.68 2.98 -5.08
N ASP A 118 4.37 2.67 -6.35
CA ASP A 118 4.11 3.68 -7.37
C ASP A 118 2.80 4.43 -7.13
N LEU A 119 1.73 3.76 -6.67
CA LEU A 119 0.51 4.42 -6.22
C LEU A 119 0.78 5.42 -5.09
N GLN A 120 1.60 5.03 -4.12
CA GLN A 120 1.97 5.90 -3.01
C GLN A 120 2.84 7.07 -3.48
N TYR A 121 3.74 6.85 -4.43
CA TYR A 121 4.56 7.90 -5.02
C TYR A 121 3.70 8.89 -5.82
N ALA A 122 2.76 8.39 -6.63
CA ALA A 122 1.82 9.21 -7.39
C ALA A 122 1.01 10.15 -6.47
N LEU A 123 0.54 9.65 -5.32
CA LEU A 123 -0.16 10.47 -4.33
C LEU A 123 0.79 11.41 -3.58
N HIS A 124 1.75 10.83 -2.85
CA HIS A 124 2.50 11.57 -1.82
C HIS A 124 3.64 12.43 -2.37
N TYR A 125 4.14 12.13 -3.58
CA TYR A 125 5.20 12.90 -4.21
C TYR A 125 4.71 13.72 -5.40
N GLU A 126 3.95 13.10 -6.33
CA GLU A 126 3.47 13.79 -7.53
C GLU A 126 2.20 14.60 -7.27
N GLY A 127 1.53 14.45 -6.13
CA GLY A 127 0.32 15.19 -5.78
C GLY A 127 -0.89 14.82 -6.64
N ARG A 128 -1.00 13.54 -7.04
CA ARG A 128 -2.14 13.06 -7.83
C ARG A 128 -3.27 12.61 -6.91
N ASP A 129 -4.47 13.06 -7.19
CA ASP A 129 -5.67 12.57 -6.49
C ASP A 129 -6.03 11.16 -6.96
N LEU A 130 -5.81 10.15 -6.11
CA LEU A 130 -6.12 8.75 -6.45
C LEU A 130 -7.63 8.47 -6.53
N THR A 131 -8.49 9.43 -6.26
CA THR A 131 -9.92 9.32 -6.55
C THR A 131 -10.26 9.70 -7.99
N ASP A 132 -9.31 10.34 -8.72
CA ASP A 132 -9.44 10.65 -10.14
C ASP A 132 -8.86 9.51 -11.00
N ASP A 133 -9.56 9.09 -12.05
CA ASP A 133 -9.12 8.07 -13.00
C ASP A 133 -7.82 8.48 -13.72
N GLU A 134 -7.65 9.76 -14.01
CA GLU A 134 -6.43 10.29 -14.67
C GLU A 134 -5.15 10.12 -13.82
N ALA A 135 -5.28 9.95 -12.50
CA ALA A 135 -4.14 9.70 -11.64
C ALA A 135 -3.36 8.42 -12.01
N TYR A 136 -4.00 7.48 -12.69
CA TYR A 136 -3.42 6.18 -13.05
C TYR A 136 -2.76 6.15 -14.42
N ARG A 137 -3.05 7.10 -15.33
CA ARG A 137 -2.61 7.09 -16.74
C ARG A 137 -1.11 6.80 -16.90
N HIS A 138 -0.25 7.53 -16.21
CA HIS A 138 1.19 7.38 -16.30
C HIS A 138 1.69 6.00 -15.78
N LEU A 139 0.95 5.38 -14.84
CA LEU A 139 1.24 4.03 -14.37
C LEU A 139 0.83 3.00 -15.42
N LEU A 140 -0.30 3.19 -16.09
CA LEU A 140 -0.71 2.32 -17.20
C LEU A 140 0.33 2.34 -18.33
N GLU A 141 0.83 3.52 -18.69
CA GLU A 141 1.91 3.68 -19.67
C GLU A 141 3.20 3.00 -19.19
N LYS A 142 3.62 3.23 -17.93
CA LYS A 142 4.81 2.63 -17.33
C LYS A 142 4.83 1.11 -17.40
N TYR A 143 3.69 0.48 -17.13
CA TYR A 143 3.55 -0.98 -17.11
C TYR A 143 2.99 -1.56 -18.42
N ASN A 144 2.75 -0.71 -19.43
CA ASN A 144 2.15 -1.11 -20.70
C ASN A 144 0.82 -1.87 -20.51
N LEU A 145 -0.01 -1.37 -19.60
CA LEU A 145 -1.36 -1.90 -19.35
C LEU A 145 -2.37 -1.34 -20.37
N PRO A 146 -3.36 -2.14 -20.79
CA PRO A 146 -4.43 -1.68 -21.67
C PRO A 146 -5.34 -0.69 -20.94
N ALA A 147 -5.20 0.61 -21.25
CA ALA A 147 -5.86 1.68 -20.49
C ALA A 147 -7.39 1.59 -20.52
N GLU A 148 -7.99 1.31 -21.70
CA GLU A 148 -9.44 1.19 -21.86
C GLU A 148 -9.99 0.08 -20.95
N GLU A 149 -9.41 -1.11 -21.01
CA GLU A 149 -9.81 -2.25 -20.18
C GLU A 149 -9.59 -1.97 -18.68
N PHE A 150 -8.49 -1.30 -18.32
CA PHE A 150 -8.22 -0.93 -16.93
C PHE A 150 -9.29 0.02 -16.38
N TYR A 151 -9.68 1.05 -17.15
CA TYR A 151 -10.71 2.00 -16.70
C TYR A 151 -12.10 1.37 -16.65
N GLU A 152 -12.42 0.41 -17.52
CA GLU A 152 -13.65 -0.39 -17.42
C GLU A 152 -13.66 -1.20 -16.12
N LYS A 153 -12.56 -1.90 -15.81
CA LYS A 153 -12.40 -2.69 -14.58
C LYS A 153 -12.46 -1.84 -13.31
N LEU A 154 -11.98 -0.57 -13.34
CA LEU A 154 -12.08 0.34 -12.19
C LEU A 154 -13.54 0.63 -11.76
N GLN A 155 -14.50 0.44 -12.66
CA GLN A 155 -15.92 0.66 -12.41
C GLN A 155 -16.69 -0.65 -12.18
N ASP A 156 -16.02 -1.80 -12.25
CA ASP A 156 -16.64 -3.11 -12.15
C ASP A 156 -16.76 -3.56 -10.68
N ASP A 157 -17.96 -3.98 -10.29
CA ASP A 157 -18.27 -4.44 -8.93
C ASP A 157 -17.42 -5.66 -8.53
N GLU A 158 -16.93 -6.50 -9.45
CA GLU A 158 -16.08 -7.64 -9.15
C GLU A 158 -14.74 -7.18 -8.51
N TYR A 159 -14.11 -6.14 -9.06
CA TYR A 159 -12.85 -5.61 -8.52
C TYR A 159 -13.06 -4.79 -7.25
N LYS A 160 -14.22 -4.16 -7.12
CA LYS A 160 -14.63 -3.53 -5.89
C LYS A 160 -14.78 -4.56 -4.77
N ASP A 161 -15.48 -5.66 -5.04
CA ASP A 161 -15.63 -6.76 -4.09
C ASP A 161 -14.28 -7.39 -3.73
N ALA A 162 -13.36 -7.54 -4.71
CA ALA A 162 -12.00 -8.00 -4.47
C ALA A 162 -11.23 -7.06 -3.51
N ALA A 163 -11.32 -5.75 -3.71
CA ALA A 163 -10.69 -4.77 -2.81
C ALA A 163 -11.29 -4.83 -1.39
N HIS A 164 -12.62 -4.93 -1.28
CA HIS A 164 -13.31 -5.08 0.00
C HIS A 164 -12.99 -6.41 0.70
N TYR A 165 -12.74 -7.47 -0.05
CA TYR A 165 -12.24 -8.73 0.49
C TYR A 165 -10.85 -8.56 1.12
N GLU A 166 -9.92 -7.81 0.49
CA GLU A 166 -8.61 -7.50 1.08
C GLU A 166 -8.75 -6.71 2.39
N PHE A 167 -9.67 -5.73 2.44
CA PHE A 167 -9.95 -4.99 3.68
C PHE A 167 -10.43 -5.92 4.79
N ALA A 168 -11.31 -6.88 4.45
CA ALA A 168 -11.79 -7.87 5.40
C ALA A 168 -10.68 -8.81 5.85
N LEU A 169 -9.78 -9.24 4.96
CA LEU A 169 -8.61 -10.06 5.30
C LEU A 169 -7.68 -9.33 6.29
N CYS A 170 -7.37 -8.07 6.05
CA CYS A 170 -6.57 -7.27 6.98
C CYS A 170 -7.19 -7.24 8.39
N LYS A 171 -8.53 -7.11 8.49
CA LYS A 171 -9.26 -7.17 9.76
C LYS A 171 -9.19 -8.56 10.40
N GLN A 172 -9.35 -9.64 9.63
CA GLN A 172 -9.23 -11.03 10.10
C GLN A 172 -7.82 -11.34 10.62
N LEU A 173 -6.79 -10.79 9.98
CA LEU A 173 -5.38 -10.86 10.41
C LEU A 173 -5.07 -9.95 11.61
N GLN A 174 -6.08 -9.27 12.16
CA GLN A 174 -5.97 -8.35 13.30
C GLN A 174 -4.99 -7.20 13.07
N VAL A 175 -4.86 -6.75 11.81
CA VAL A 175 -4.08 -5.56 11.47
C VAL A 175 -4.84 -4.33 11.93
N THR A 176 -4.29 -3.61 12.90
CA THR A 176 -4.90 -2.43 13.53
C THR A 176 -4.21 -1.12 13.14
N GLY A 177 -3.27 -1.17 12.22
CA GLY A 177 -2.52 -0.01 11.71
C GLY A 177 -1.53 -0.41 10.64
N PHE A 178 -1.17 0.54 9.79
CA PHE A 178 -0.33 0.35 8.62
C PHE A 178 0.99 1.13 8.74
N PRO A 179 2.08 0.62 8.11
CA PRO A 179 2.21 -0.68 7.47
C PRO A 179 2.21 -1.83 8.48
N ALA A 180 1.85 -3.05 8.03
CA ALA A 180 2.08 -4.27 8.79
C ALA A 180 2.61 -5.37 7.86
N VAL A 181 3.48 -6.23 8.39
CA VAL A 181 4.02 -7.37 7.65
C VAL A 181 3.84 -8.63 8.47
N LEU A 182 3.21 -9.64 7.88
CA LEU A 182 3.05 -10.96 8.47
C LEU A 182 3.75 -11.99 7.58
N MET A 183 4.13 -13.12 8.18
CA MET A 183 4.53 -14.31 7.43
C MET A 183 3.54 -15.42 7.72
N GLN A 184 2.89 -15.91 6.69
CA GLN A 184 2.01 -17.07 6.73
C GLN A 184 2.80 -18.32 6.40
N LEU A 185 2.75 -19.33 7.27
CA LEU A 185 3.40 -20.62 7.08
C LEU A 185 2.40 -21.74 6.77
N SER A 186 1.15 -21.58 7.18
CA SER A 186 0.03 -22.47 6.87
C SER A 186 -1.29 -21.69 6.94
N GLU A 187 -2.40 -22.34 6.65
CA GLU A 187 -3.74 -21.73 6.74
C GLU A 187 -4.04 -21.07 8.11
N THR A 188 -3.41 -21.55 9.16
CA THR A 188 -3.69 -21.11 10.54
C THR A 188 -2.48 -20.55 11.28
N LYS A 189 -1.29 -20.59 10.70
CA LYS A 189 -0.05 -20.17 11.37
C LYS A 189 0.54 -18.92 10.76
N PHE A 190 0.51 -17.84 11.51
CA PHE A 190 1.01 -16.51 11.11
C PHE A 190 1.99 -15.97 12.15
N TYR A 191 3.00 -15.24 11.66
CA TYR A 191 3.95 -14.48 12.49
C TYR A 191 3.84 -13.01 12.12
N LEU A 192 3.59 -12.14 13.10
CA LEU A 192 3.67 -10.70 12.90
C LEU A 192 5.15 -10.28 12.90
N LEU A 193 5.64 -9.81 11.75
CA LEU A 193 7.04 -9.41 11.54
C LEU A 193 7.26 -7.91 11.71
N ALA A 194 6.29 -7.08 11.32
CA ALA A 194 6.34 -5.65 11.48
C ALA A 194 4.96 -5.06 11.77
N ARG A 195 4.92 -4.06 12.64
CA ARG A 195 3.76 -3.22 12.93
C ARG A 195 4.23 -1.78 13.00
N GLY A 196 3.90 -1.01 11.97
CA GLY A 196 4.51 0.29 11.70
C GLY A 196 5.85 0.17 10.98
N TYR A 197 6.51 1.32 10.78
CA TYR A 197 7.81 1.37 10.12
C TYR A 197 8.85 0.48 10.82
N THR A 198 9.55 -0.30 10.02
CA THR A 198 10.64 -1.18 10.46
C THR A 198 11.71 -1.13 9.37
N ASP A 199 12.98 -0.96 9.73
CA ASP A 199 14.06 -0.92 8.76
C ASP A 199 14.29 -2.28 8.10
N PHE A 200 15.01 -2.27 6.97
CA PHE A 200 15.26 -3.48 6.16
C PHE A 200 16.02 -4.55 6.95
N GLU A 201 17.04 -4.18 7.71
CA GLU A 201 17.90 -5.09 8.46
C GLU A 201 17.08 -5.84 9.49
N THR A 202 16.31 -5.10 10.29
CA THR A 202 15.42 -5.66 11.33
C THR A 202 14.36 -6.58 10.73
N LEU A 203 13.69 -6.17 9.65
CA LEU A 203 12.66 -6.98 9.01
C LEU A 203 13.26 -8.24 8.38
N SER A 204 14.41 -8.11 7.69
CA SER A 204 15.12 -9.23 7.09
C SER A 204 15.60 -10.24 8.14
N GLU A 205 16.05 -9.79 9.30
CA GLU A 205 16.43 -10.66 10.42
C GLU A 205 15.22 -11.43 10.95
N ARG A 206 14.07 -10.78 11.15
CA ARG A 206 12.83 -11.44 11.60
C ARG A 206 12.36 -12.49 10.62
N ILE A 207 12.41 -12.20 9.31
CA ILE A 207 12.11 -13.17 8.24
C ILE A 207 13.03 -14.39 8.37
N LYS A 208 14.35 -14.18 8.47
CA LYS A 208 15.33 -15.28 8.59
C LYS A 208 15.10 -16.14 9.84
N ASN A 209 14.75 -15.52 10.95
CA ASN A 209 14.50 -16.23 12.21
C ASN A 209 13.28 -17.15 12.08
N VAL A 210 12.17 -16.65 11.51
CA VAL A 210 10.98 -17.49 11.29
C VAL A 210 11.28 -18.66 10.35
N LEU A 211 12.01 -18.42 9.25
CA LEU A 211 12.40 -19.50 8.32
C LEU A 211 13.33 -20.52 8.98
N LYS A 212 14.25 -20.08 9.84
CA LYS A 212 15.17 -20.96 10.58
C LYS A 212 14.44 -21.82 11.63
N GLU A 213 13.42 -21.28 12.27
CA GLU A 213 12.60 -22.00 13.25
C GLU A 213 11.66 -23.03 12.60
N ASN A 214 11.47 -22.95 11.26
CA ASN A 214 10.59 -23.83 10.50
C ASN A 214 11.33 -24.43 9.28
N PRO A 215 12.35 -25.29 9.51
CA PRO A 215 13.24 -25.75 8.43
C PRO A 215 12.59 -26.76 7.46
N GLU A 216 11.37 -27.18 7.73
CA GLU A 216 10.61 -28.13 6.89
C GLU A 216 9.77 -27.44 5.79
N LEU A 217 9.94 -26.10 5.62
CA LEU A 217 9.23 -25.27 4.66
C LEU A 217 9.98 -25.17 3.33
#